data_b778ad9f490b16123b39e08d11948739
#
_entry.id   b778ad9f490b16123b39e08d11948739
#
_cell.length_a   1.000
_cell.length_b   1.000
_cell.length_c   1.000
_cell.angle_alpha   90.00
_cell.angle_beta   90.00
_cell.angle_gamma   90.00
#
_symmetry.space_group_name_H-M   'P 1'
#
loop_
_entity.id
_entity.type
_entity.pdbx_description
1 polymer ?
#
loop_
_entity_poly.entity_id
_entity_poly.type
_entity_poly.pdbx_seq_one_letter_code
_entity_poly.pdbx_strand_id
1 'polypeptide(L)'
;MSGLAARMQGELNAARKAQDKPLVLLLGTVLSEIKNREIEVKRALTDEDVVEVIRKAIKRRRESVEMYEQAGRGELAAAERREAETLEVWLPAAPSDEEVRAAVREAIAGGAKAIGAVMGKVMPRFKGRLDGSVINRIAKEELGPPA
;
A
#
# COMPACT_ATOMS: atom_id res chain seq x y z
N MET A 1 -17.31 10.21 -1.92
CA MET A 1 -15.96 9.91 -2.44
C MET A 1 -14.92 10.43 -1.46
N SER A 2 -13.92 9.62 -1.13
CA SER A 2 -12.84 10.07 -0.24
C SER A 2 -12.03 11.21 -0.88
N GLY A 3 -11.32 11.98 -0.06
CA GLY A 3 -10.45 13.04 -0.56
C GLY A 3 -9.36 12.52 -1.49
N LEU A 4 -8.80 11.36 -1.19
CA LEU A 4 -7.76 10.73 -2.01
C LEU A 4 -8.34 10.29 -3.37
N ALA A 5 -9.51 9.66 -3.37
CA ALA A 5 -10.16 9.25 -4.62
C ALA A 5 -10.56 10.48 -5.47
N ALA A 6 -11.01 11.55 -4.83
CA ALA A 6 -11.35 12.80 -5.53
C ALA A 6 -10.10 13.44 -6.18
N ARG A 7 -8.97 13.42 -5.48
CA ARG A 7 -7.70 13.90 -6.04
C ARG A 7 -7.29 13.06 -7.25
N MET A 8 -7.41 11.75 -7.15
CA MET A 8 -7.08 10.86 -8.26
C MET A 8 -7.98 11.12 -9.47
N GLN A 9 -9.26 11.36 -9.25
CA GLN A 9 -10.18 11.74 -10.33
C GLN A 9 -9.75 13.05 -10.97
N GLY A 10 -9.31 14.04 -10.18
CA GLY A 10 -8.80 15.31 -10.69
C GLY A 10 -7.56 15.11 -11.56
N GLU A 11 -6.63 14.25 -11.12
CA GLU A 11 -5.44 13.92 -11.89
C GLU A 11 -5.80 13.20 -13.20
N LEU A 12 -6.78 12.32 -13.16
CA LEU A 12 -7.28 11.65 -14.38
C LEU A 12 -7.82 12.68 -15.37
N ASN A 13 -8.59 13.64 -14.88
CA ASN A 13 -9.15 14.69 -15.74
C ASN A 13 -8.04 15.56 -16.35
N ALA A 14 -7.00 15.87 -15.57
CA ALA A 14 -5.84 16.61 -16.05
C ALA A 14 -5.07 15.80 -17.10
N ALA A 15 -4.90 14.51 -16.88
CA ALA A 15 -4.22 13.61 -17.82
C ALA A 15 -4.97 13.52 -19.15
N ARG A 16 -6.31 13.52 -19.11
CA ARG A 16 -7.13 13.54 -20.32
C ARG A 16 -6.91 14.82 -21.13
N LYS A 17 -6.86 15.96 -20.46
CA LYS A 17 -6.60 17.24 -21.11
C LYS A 17 -5.20 17.30 -21.70
N ALA A 18 -4.23 16.72 -21.02
CA ALA A 18 -2.85 16.65 -21.49
C ALA A 18 -2.63 15.56 -22.54
N GLN A 19 -3.65 14.74 -22.82
CA GLN A 19 -3.56 13.61 -23.75
C GLN A 19 -2.47 12.59 -23.33
N ASP A 20 -2.26 12.44 -22.03
CA ASP A 20 -1.36 11.44 -21.46
C ASP A 20 -2.09 10.11 -21.39
N LYS A 21 -2.09 9.38 -22.47
CA LYS A 21 -2.84 8.12 -22.59
C LYS A 21 -2.45 7.06 -21.55
N PRO A 22 -1.15 6.80 -21.31
CA PRO A 22 -0.78 5.81 -20.30
C PRO A 22 -1.30 6.15 -18.90
N LEU A 23 -1.23 7.43 -18.52
CA LEU A 23 -1.71 7.89 -17.21
C LEU A 23 -3.23 7.82 -17.12
N VAL A 24 -3.94 8.19 -18.20
CA VAL A 24 -5.41 8.07 -18.27
C VAL A 24 -5.82 6.62 -18.03
N LEU A 25 -5.16 5.69 -18.70
CA LEU A 25 -5.49 4.27 -18.58
C LEU A 25 -5.19 3.75 -17.16
N LEU A 26 -4.05 4.10 -16.61
CA LEU A 26 -3.64 3.66 -15.27
C LEU A 26 -4.60 4.17 -14.19
N LEU A 27 -4.82 5.48 -14.14
CA LEU A 27 -5.69 6.08 -13.13
C LEU A 27 -7.14 5.66 -13.29
N GLY A 28 -7.60 5.52 -14.54
CA GLY A 28 -8.94 5.02 -14.84
C GLY A 28 -9.15 3.61 -14.33
N THR A 29 -8.15 2.74 -14.49
CA THR A 29 -8.20 1.37 -14.00
C THR A 29 -8.29 1.33 -12.48
N VAL A 30 -7.46 2.11 -11.79
CA VAL A 30 -7.46 2.14 -10.31
C VAL A 30 -8.77 2.72 -9.78
N LEU A 31 -9.28 3.79 -10.40
CA LEU A 31 -10.58 4.36 -10.01
C LEU A 31 -11.72 3.37 -10.19
N SER A 32 -11.68 2.55 -11.26
CA SER A 32 -12.66 1.50 -11.46
C SER A 32 -12.58 0.43 -10.37
N GLU A 33 -11.36 0.08 -9.94
CA GLU A 33 -11.16 -0.86 -8.84
C GLU A 33 -11.71 -0.30 -7.52
N ILE A 34 -11.52 1.00 -7.27
CA ILE A 34 -12.07 1.69 -6.10
C ILE A 34 -13.60 1.58 -6.12
N LYS A 35 -14.21 1.88 -7.27
CA LYS A 35 -15.66 1.82 -7.42
C LYS A 35 -16.19 0.40 -7.23
N ASN A 36 -15.50 -0.58 -7.80
CA ASN A 36 -15.89 -1.99 -7.63
C ASN A 36 -15.81 -2.40 -6.15
N ARG A 37 -14.81 -1.92 -5.42
CA ARG A 37 -14.69 -2.19 -3.99
C ARG A 37 -15.83 -1.56 -3.19
N GLU A 38 -16.25 -0.34 -3.55
CA GLU A 38 -17.40 0.31 -2.93
C GLU A 38 -18.69 -0.51 -3.12
N ILE A 39 -18.89 -1.03 -4.32
CA ILE A 39 -20.04 -1.88 -4.64
C ILE A 39 -19.99 -3.18 -3.80
N GLU A 40 -18.81 -3.79 -3.71
CA GLU A 40 -18.61 -5.03 -2.97
C GLU A 40 -18.90 -4.86 -1.47
N VAL A 41 -18.37 -3.80 -0.87
CA VAL A 41 -18.56 -3.55 0.57
C VAL A 41 -19.85 -2.78 0.89
N LYS A 42 -20.55 -2.31 -0.13
CA LYS A 42 -21.83 -1.59 -0.02
C LYS A 42 -21.74 -0.31 0.81
N ARG A 43 -20.64 0.38 0.71
CA ARG A 43 -20.43 1.69 1.36
C ARG A 43 -19.34 2.48 0.61
N ALA A 44 -19.31 3.79 0.84
CA ALA A 44 -18.22 4.62 0.33
C ALA A 44 -16.91 4.21 1.00
N LEU A 45 -15.82 4.22 0.24
CA LEU A 45 -14.49 3.92 0.77
C LEU A 45 -13.91 5.14 1.49
N THR A 46 -13.22 4.89 2.59
CA THR A 46 -12.40 5.89 3.27
C THR A 46 -11.06 6.03 2.55
N ASP A 47 -10.27 7.06 2.89
CA ASP A 47 -8.92 7.19 2.36
C ASP A 47 -8.06 5.96 2.64
N GLU A 48 -8.20 5.37 3.84
CA GLU A 48 -7.48 4.14 4.19
C GLU A 48 -7.86 2.98 3.28
N ASP A 49 -9.14 2.83 2.98
CA ASP A 49 -9.61 1.79 2.05
C ASP A 49 -9.04 2.02 0.65
N VAL A 50 -9.00 3.27 0.20
CA VAL A 50 -8.43 3.63 -1.11
C VAL A 50 -6.94 3.30 -1.15
N VAL A 51 -6.21 3.60 -0.08
CA VAL A 51 -4.79 3.23 0.02
C VAL A 51 -4.60 1.72 -0.12
N GLU A 52 -5.46 0.91 0.49
CA GLU A 52 -5.41 -0.55 0.32
C GLU A 52 -5.61 -0.98 -1.13
N VAL A 53 -6.57 -0.37 -1.83
CA VAL A 53 -6.80 -0.66 -3.26
C VAL A 53 -5.54 -0.33 -4.07
N ILE A 54 -4.94 0.83 -3.80
CA ILE A 54 -3.71 1.26 -4.48
C ILE A 54 -2.56 0.29 -4.19
N ARG A 55 -2.38 -0.13 -2.94
CA ARG A 55 -1.34 -1.10 -2.57
C ARG A 55 -1.48 -2.42 -3.30
N LYS A 56 -2.69 -2.93 -3.42
CA LYS A 56 -2.96 -4.16 -4.18
C LYS A 56 -2.65 -3.97 -5.67
N ALA A 57 -2.99 -2.81 -6.21
CA ALA A 57 -2.69 -2.49 -7.61
C ALA A 57 -1.18 -2.43 -7.86
N ILE A 58 -0.41 -1.87 -6.93
CA ILE A 58 1.05 -1.85 -6.99
C ILE A 58 1.61 -3.26 -6.89
N LYS A 59 1.13 -4.05 -5.95
CA LYS A 59 1.59 -5.42 -5.74
C LYS A 59 1.43 -6.28 -6.99
N ARG A 60 0.28 -6.19 -7.65
CA ARG A 60 0.04 -6.93 -8.91
C ARG A 60 1.05 -6.53 -9.98
N ARG A 61 1.37 -5.26 -10.07
CA ARG A 61 2.34 -4.77 -11.05
C ARG A 61 3.75 -5.23 -10.73
N ARG A 62 4.14 -5.25 -9.46
CA ARG A 62 5.44 -5.77 -9.04
C ARG A 62 5.56 -7.26 -9.35
N GLU A 63 4.50 -8.03 -9.14
CA GLU A 63 4.47 -9.45 -9.51
C GLU A 63 4.60 -9.63 -11.03
N SER A 64 3.93 -8.78 -11.80
CA SER A 64 4.04 -8.80 -13.26
C SER A 64 5.46 -8.46 -13.72
N VAL A 65 6.13 -7.52 -13.07
CA VAL A 65 7.53 -7.19 -13.34
C VAL A 65 8.40 -8.45 -13.25
N GLU A 66 8.28 -9.17 -12.14
CA GLU A 66 9.06 -10.40 -11.93
C GLU A 66 8.77 -11.44 -13.00
N MET A 67 7.50 -11.64 -13.34
CA MET A 67 7.10 -12.60 -14.37
C MET A 67 7.66 -12.23 -15.74
N TYR A 68 7.56 -10.97 -16.11
CA TYR A 68 8.09 -10.51 -17.39
C TYR A 68 9.61 -10.58 -17.46
N GLU A 69 10.30 -10.28 -16.37
CA GLU A 69 11.77 -10.41 -16.32
C GLU A 69 12.21 -11.86 -16.50
N GLN A 70 11.52 -12.78 -15.81
CA GLN A 70 11.79 -14.22 -15.93
C GLN A 70 11.53 -14.75 -17.35
N ALA A 71 10.57 -14.15 -18.04
CA ALA A 71 10.21 -14.52 -19.40
C ALA A 71 11.09 -13.81 -20.47
N GLY A 72 12.05 -12.98 -20.05
CA GLY A 72 12.88 -12.22 -20.97
C GLY A 72 12.14 -11.07 -21.67
N ARG A 73 11.04 -10.62 -21.10
CA ARG A 73 10.20 -9.55 -21.66
C ARG A 73 10.49 -8.23 -20.96
N GLY A 74 11.73 -7.73 -21.10
CA GLY A 74 12.21 -6.54 -20.38
C GLY A 74 11.39 -5.27 -20.64
N GLU A 75 10.87 -5.07 -21.84
CA GLU A 75 10.06 -3.89 -22.16
C GLU A 75 8.72 -3.90 -21.42
N LEU A 76 8.09 -5.06 -21.31
CA LEU A 76 6.84 -5.21 -20.58
C LEU A 76 7.08 -5.06 -19.08
N ALA A 77 8.19 -5.60 -18.57
CA ALA A 77 8.58 -5.41 -17.18
C ALA A 77 8.80 -3.93 -16.85
N ALA A 78 9.50 -3.21 -17.73
CA ALA A 78 9.72 -1.77 -17.54
C ALA A 78 8.42 -0.97 -17.51
N ALA A 79 7.46 -1.31 -18.36
CA ALA A 79 6.15 -0.65 -18.37
C ALA A 79 5.40 -0.87 -17.04
N GLU A 80 5.38 -2.10 -16.55
CA GLU A 80 4.74 -2.43 -15.27
C GLU A 80 5.43 -1.72 -14.10
N ARG A 81 6.75 -1.63 -14.14
CA ARG A 81 7.52 -0.91 -13.12
C ARG A 81 7.17 0.57 -13.09
N ARG A 82 7.05 1.21 -14.25
CA ARG A 82 6.66 2.62 -14.33
C ARG A 82 5.27 2.84 -13.75
N GLU A 83 4.33 1.93 -14.02
CA GLU A 83 2.99 2.03 -13.45
C GLU A 83 3.00 1.90 -11.94
N ALA A 84 3.77 0.94 -11.40
CA ALA A 84 3.91 0.77 -9.96
C ALA A 84 4.49 2.02 -9.31
N GLU A 85 5.54 2.59 -9.87
CA GLU A 85 6.19 3.81 -9.37
C GLU A 85 5.23 5.00 -9.41
N THR A 86 4.45 5.14 -10.48
CA THR A 86 3.45 6.20 -10.60
C THR A 86 2.39 6.10 -9.51
N LEU A 87 1.98 4.90 -9.16
CA LEU A 87 0.98 4.69 -8.11
C LEU A 87 1.56 4.91 -6.71
N GLU A 88 2.84 4.65 -6.49
CA GLU A 88 3.47 4.81 -5.18
C GLU A 88 3.40 6.24 -4.64
N VAL A 89 3.38 7.24 -5.52
CA VAL A 89 3.26 8.63 -5.09
C VAL A 89 1.93 8.95 -4.42
N TRP A 90 0.93 8.10 -4.61
CA TRP A 90 -0.38 8.25 -3.99
C TRP A 90 -0.44 7.69 -2.58
N LEU A 91 0.55 6.91 -2.18
CA LEU A 91 0.58 6.34 -0.84
C LEU A 91 1.05 7.37 0.17
N PRO A 92 0.53 7.35 1.40
CA PRO A 92 1.08 8.17 2.47
C PRO A 92 2.51 7.76 2.73
N ALA A 93 3.31 8.68 3.27
CA ALA A 93 4.68 8.37 3.66
C ALA A 93 4.66 7.18 4.60
N ALA A 94 5.53 6.18 4.34
CA ALA A 94 5.63 5.03 5.22
C ALA A 94 6.13 5.48 6.58
N PRO A 95 5.59 4.93 7.69
CA PRO A 95 6.12 5.18 9.02
C PRO A 95 7.59 4.77 9.08
N SER A 96 8.39 5.55 9.81
CA SER A 96 9.80 5.21 10.00
C SER A 96 9.95 4.00 10.91
N ASP A 97 11.10 3.33 10.82
CA ASP A 97 11.43 2.24 11.74
C ASP A 97 11.35 2.71 13.20
N GLU A 98 11.74 3.96 13.47
CA GLU A 98 11.66 4.55 14.80
C GLU A 98 10.24 4.66 15.33
N GLU A 99 9.31 5.09 14.48
CA GLU A 99 7.89 5.17 14.85
C GLU A 99 7.34 3.79 15.18
N VAL A 100 7.67 2.79 14.38
CA VAL A 100 7.24 1.41 14.59
C VAL A 100 7.86 0.87 15.87
N ARG A 101 9.15 1.13 16.07
CA ARG A 101 9.90 0.67 17.26
C ARG A 101 9.31 1.26 18.55
N ALA A 102 8.97 2.54 18.52
CA ALA A 102 8.31 3.19 19.65
C ALA A 102 6.96 2.54 19.99
N ALA A 103 6.16 2.22 18.97
CA ALA A 103 4.88 1.54 19.17
C ALA A 103 5.07 0.12 19.72
N VAL A 104 6.08 -0.60 19.22
CA VAL A 104 6.42 -1.94 19.70
C VAL A 104 6.85 -1.88 21.18
N ARG A 105 7.72 -0.95 21.53
CA ARG A 105 8.19 -0.78 22.91
C ARG A 105 7.03 -0.44 23.85
N GLU A 106 6.11 0.40 23.39
CA GLU A 106 4.92 0.75 24.16
C GLU A 106 4.05 -0.49 24.41
N ALA A 107 3.86 -1.33 23.39
CA ALA A 107 3.10 -2.57 23.52
C ALA A 107 3.76 -3.53 24.54
N ILE A 108 5.08 -3.67 24.47
CA ILE A 108 5.85 -4.51 25.38
C ILE A 108 5.75 -3.97 26.83
N ALA A 109 5.89 -2.67 27.01
CA ALA A 109 5.76 -2.02 28.32
C ALA A 109 4.34 -2.20 28.89
N GLY A 110 3.35 -2.29 28.03
CA GLY A 110 1.96 -2.54 28.40
C GLY A 110 1.61 -4.01 28.67
N GLY A 111 2.62 -4.90 28.63
CA GLY A 111 2.45 -6.30 28.98
C GLY A 111 2.51 -7.32 27.85
N ALA A 112 2.60 -6.88 26.60
CA ALA A 112 2.75 -7.82 25.47
C ALA A 112 4.17 -8.40 25.48
N LYS A 113 4.31 -9.72 25.66
CA LYS A 113 5.60 -10.38 25.80
C LYS A 113 5.90 -11.39 24.70
N ALA A 114 4.93 -11.70 23.88
CA ALA A 114 5.07 -12.62 22.77
C ALA A 114 4.82 -11.89 21.45
N ILE A 115 5.42 -12.40 20.39
CA ILE A 115 5.30 -11.78 19.05
C ILE A 115 3.83 -11.59 18.62
N GLY A 116 2.99 -12.57 18.85
CA GLY A 116 1.57 -12.47 18.49
C GLY A 116 0.83 -11.36 19.23
N ALA A 117 1.13 -11.18 20.53
CA ALA A 117 0.52 -10.13 21.34
C ALA A 117 1.00 -8.74 20.90
N VAL A 118 2.30 -8.60 20.60
CA VAL A 118 2.86 -7.35 20.09
C VAL A 118 2.23 -7.00 18.74
N MET A 119 2.19 -7.95 17.83
CA MET A 119 1.60 -7.73 16.50
C MET A 119 0.13 -7.34 16.61
N GLY A 120 -0.63 -8.00 17.48
CA GLY A 120 -2.05 -7.68 17.69
C GLY A 120 -2.30 -6.26 18.17
N LYS A 121 -1.37 -5.68 18.92
CA LYS A 121 -1.47 -4.30 19.40
C LYS A 121 -0.93 -3.27 18.41
N VAL A 122 0.11 -3.62 17.67
CA VAL A 122 0.84 -2.65 16.82
C VAL A 122 0.27 -2.59 15.41
N MET A 123 -0.10 -3.72 14.81
CA MET A 123 -0.58 -3.75 13.42
C MET A 123 -1.75 -2.81 13.16
N PRO A 124 -2.79 -2.73 14.03
CA PRO A 124 -3.91 -1.83 13.77
C PRO A 124 -3.51 -0.35 13.67
N ARG A 125 -2.43 0.05 14.35
CA ARG A 125 -1.94 1.44 14.32
C ARG A 125 -1.34 1.82 12.98
N PHE A 126 -0.86 0.83 12.22
CA PHE A 126 -0.18 1.05 10.93
C PHE A 126 -0.93 0.42 9.76
N LYS A 127 -2.18 0.05 9.96
CA LYS A 127 -2.99 -0.59 8.91
C LYS A 127 -3.05 0.29 7.67
N GLY A 128 -2.77 -0.32 6.51
CA GLY A 128 -2.74 0.39 5.24
C GLY A 128 -1.54 1.30 5.02
N ARG A 129 -0.65 1.44 6.01
CA ARG A 129 0.52 2.33 5.94
C ARG A 129 1.84 1.59 5.85
N LEU A 130 1.87 0.33 6.25
CA LEU A 130 3.10 -0.43 6.38
C LEU A 130 2.82 -1.92 6.24
N ASP A 131 3.77 -2.64 5.63
CA ASP A 131 3.69 -4.09 5.53
C ASP A 131 3.95 -4.70 6.91
N GLY A 132 3.15 -5.70 7.27
CA GLY A 132 3.28 -6.38 8.54
C GLY A 132 4.65 -7.06 8.75
N SER A 133 5.36 -7.38 7.67
CA SER A 133 6.70 -7.96 7.76
C SER A 133 7.71 -7.01 8.43
N VAL A 134 7.58 -5.71 8.19
CA VAL A 134 8.46 -4.70 8.83
C VAL A 134 8.17 -4.65 10.33
N ILE A 135 6.90 -4.63 10.71
CA ILE A 135 6.50 -4.62 12.12
C ILE A 135 7.00 -5.88 12.81
N ASN A 136 6.84 -7.03 12.15
CA ASN A 136 7.29 -8.32 12.68
C ASN A 136 8.80 -8.33 12.94
N ARG A 137 9.57 -7.84 11.99
CA ARG A 137 11.03 -7.74 12.13
C ARG A 137 11.41 -6.90 13.35
N ILE A 138 10.83 -5.72 13.48
CA ILE A 138 11.11 -4.80 14.58
C ILE A 138 10.65 -5.39 15.91
N ALA A 139 9.48 -6.04 15.93
CA ALA A 139 8.97 -6.70 17.13
C ALA A 139 9.92 -7.81 17.60
N LYS A 140 10.44 -8.61 16.68
CA LYS A 140 11.43 -9.65 17.02
C LYS A 140 12.72 -9.06 17.57
N GLU A 141 13.20 -7.97 16.98
CA GLU A 141 14.39 -7.27 17.48
C GLU A 141 14.19 -6.79 18.90
N GLU A 142 13.04 -6.17 19.18
CA GLU A 142 12.77 -5.60 20.53
C GLU A 142 12.46 -6.66 21.59
N LEU A 143 11.86 -7.78 21.20
CA LEU A 143 11.62 -8.88 22.13
C LEU A 143 12.90 -9.64 22.46
N GLY A 144 13.89 -9.57 21.56
CA GLY A 144 15.14 -10.30 21.73
C GLY A 144 15.01 -11.79 21.40
N PRO A 145 16.12 -12.55 21.52
CA PRO A 145 16.09 -13.98 21.23
C PRO A 145 15.20 -14.71 22.25
N PRO A 146 14.55 -15.81 21.82
CA PRO A 146 13.76 -16.63 22.73
C PRO A 146 14.65 -17.17 23.86
N ALA A 147 14.09 -17.17 25.06
CA ALA A 147 14.79 -17.67 26.26
C ALA A 147 15.04 -19.17 26.21
#